data_c913dc6d14ebca7bf40b95dffd5ac63d
#
_entry.id   c913dc6d14ebca7bf40b95dffd5ac63d
#
_cell.length_a   1.000
_cell.length_b   1.000
_cell.length_c   1.000
_cell.angle_alpha   90.00
_cell.angle_beta   90.00
_cell.angle_gamma   90.00
#
_symmetry.space_group_name_H-M   'P 1'
#
loop_
_entity.id
_entity.type
_entity.pdbx_description
1 polymer ?
#
loop_
_entity_poly.entity_id
_entity_poly.type
_entity_poly.pdbx_seq_one_letter_code
_entity_poly.pdbx_strand_id
1 'polypeptide(L)'
;MARFDITKYTSLWKTKKAMAQVKSEDREDILKYYWPKTWKKVSKITWKSLADRVFSEYCRLYYADEYWYVKCITSGVKMFWTKAQCWHFISRAVMRYRYDILNCYPQSYRDNVELSWNYKVYTLKMIDMLWRNKVEYMLNDKSTVDYWQARYEKMIQERYKFITEKKEQISKMSKESDTDLENMEF
;
A
#
# COMPACT_ATOMS: atom_id res chain seq x y z
N MET A 1 -10.06 0.42 25.46
CA MET A 1 -10.38 -0.16 24.14
C MET A 1 -11.74 0.37 23.70
N ALA A 2 -11.76 1.32 22.77
CA ALA A 2 -13.01 1.88 22.23
C ALA A 2 -13.68 0.85 21.33
N ARG A 3 -14.89 0.45 21.65
CA ARG A 3 -15.75 -0.40 20.81
C ARG A 3 -16.11 0.39 19.55
N PHE A 4 -15.85 -0.19 18.41
CA PHE A 4 -16.21 0.34 17.09
C PHE A 4 -17.75 0.29 16.96
N ASP A 5 -18.39 1.45 17.00
CA ASP A 5 -19.85 1.58 16.93
C ASP A 5 -20.31 1.51 15.47
N ILE A 6 -20.84 0.35 15.09
CA ILE A 6 -21.37 0.03 13.76
C ILE A 6 -22.62 0.88 13.41
N THR A 7 -23.33 1.40 14.41
CA THR A 7 -24.59 2.13 14.18
C THR A 7 -24.39 3.51 13.54
N LYS A 8 -23.21 4.11 13.69
CA LYS A 8 -22.85 5.37 13.01
C LYS A 8 -22.74 5.26 11.49
N TYR A 9 -22.60 4.07 10.95
CA TYR A 9 -22.46 3.83 9.50
C TYR A 9 -23.78 3.57 8.77
N THR A 10 -24.87 3.25 9.49
CA THR A 10 -26.19 3.02 8.87
C THR A 10 -26.85 4.31 8.39
N SER A 11 -26.52 5.48 8.95
CA SER A 11 -27.01 6.76 8.48
C SER A 11 -26.37 7.22 7.15
N LEU A 12 -25.22 6.67 6.77
CA LEU A 12 -24.52 6.98 5.51
C LEU A 12 -25.21 6.40 4.26
N TRP A 13 -26.17 5.48 4.42
CA TRP A 13 -26.91 4.90 3.28
C TRP A 13 -27.85 5.90 2.60
N LYS A 14 -28.25 6.98 3.26
CA LYS A 14 -29.14 8.01 2.69
C LYS A 14 -28.42 8.99 1.75
N THR A 15 -27.10 8.99 1.72
CA THR A 15 -26.29 9.90 0.89
C THR A 15 -25.69 9.24 -0.37
N LYS A 16 -26.21 8.08 -0.80
CA LYS A 16 -25.73 7.36 -1.99
C LYS A 16 -25.59 8.23 -3.26
N LYS A 17 -26.47 9.22 -3.43
CA LYS A 17 -26.45 10.11 -4.60
C LYS A 17 -25.33 11.15 -4.55
N ALA A 18 -25.04 11.72 -3.38
CA ALA A 18 -23.98 12.71 -3.21
C ALA A 18 -22.57 12.07 -3.26
N MET A 19 -22.43 10.85 -2.74
CA MET A 19 -21.18 10.10 -2.80
C MET A 19 -20.83 9.58 -4.21
N ALA A 20 -21.82 9.35 -5.07
CA ALA A 20 -21.58 8.90 -6.44
C ALA A 20 -21.00 9.99 -7.35
N GLN A 21 -21.27 11.27 -7.06
CA GLN A 21 -20.86 12.38 -7.92
C GLN A 21 -19.42 12.85 -7.73
N VAL A 22 -18.87 12.78 -6.51
CA VAL A 22 -17.46 13.17 -6.21
C VAL A 22 -16.44 12.12 -6.69
N LYS A 23 -16.89 10.98 -7.14
CA LYS A 23 -16.06 9.74 -7.23
C LYS A 23 -15.68 9.29 -8.63
N SER A 24 -16.22 9.91 -9.68
CA SER A 24 -15.85 9.51 -11.05
C SER A 24 -14.52 10.11 -11.48
N GLU A 25 -14.24 11.36 -11.11
CA GLU A 25 -13.03 12.09 -11.49
C GLU A 25 -11.79 11.52 -10.79
N ASP A 26 -11.83 11.37 -9.45
CA ASP A 26 -10.71 10.77 -8.68
C ASP A 26 -10.36 9.37 -9.16
N ARG A 27 -11.36 8.54 -9.47
CA ARG A 27 -11.14 7.19 -9.98
C ARG A 27 -10.48 7.20 -11.35
N GLU A 28 -10.89 8.10 -12.21
CA GLU A 28 -10.35 8.23 -13.55
C GLU A 28 -8.88 8.63 -13.51
N ASP A 29 -8.52 9.57 -12.66
CA ASP A 29 -7.14 10.03 -12.49
C ASP A 29 -6.23 8.93 -11.91
N ILE A 30 -6.72 8.17 -10.93
CA ILE A 30 -6.00 7.01 -10.40
C ILE A 30 -5.82 5.93 -11.46
N LEU A 31 -6.83 5.68 -12.28
CA LEU A 31 -6.73 4.73 -13.40
C LEU A 31 -5.75 5.21 -14.48
N LYS A 32 -5.76 6.49 -14.84
CA LYS A 32 -4.80 7.09 -15.77
C LYS A 32 -3.37 6.95 -15.26
N TYR A 33 -3.17 7.19 -13.95
CA TYR A 33 -1.87 7.05 -13.31
C TYR A 33 -1.31 5.62 -13.43
N TYR A 34 -2.10 4.60 -13.09
CA TYR A 34 -1.63 3.21 -13.13
C TYR A 34 -1.65 2.57 -14.52
N TRP A 35 -2.46 3.08 -15.45
CA TRP A 35 -2.61 2.55 -16.82
C TRP A 35 -2.69 3.66 -17.87
N PRO A 36 -1.66 4.49 -18.04
CA PRO A 36 -1.72 5.70 -18.86
C PRO A 36 -2.11 5.44 -20.33
N LYS A 37 -1.76 4.26 -20.88
CA LYS A 37 -2.05 3.90 -22.29
C LYS A 37 -3.38 3.17 -22.48
N THR A 38 -3.94 2.59 -21.45
CA THR A 38 -5.06 1.65 -21.55
C THR A 38 -6.24 1.94 -20.65
N TRP A 39 -6.22 3.06 -19.89
CA TRP A 39 -7.24 3.37 -18.91
C TRP A 39 -8.68 3.37 -19.47
N LYS A 40 -8.88 3.79 -20.74
CA LYS A 40 -10.20 3.76 -21.40
C LYS A 40 -10.69 2.33 -21.67
N LYS A 41 -9.78 1.36 -21.83
CA LYS A 41 -10.12 -0.06 -22.05
C LYS A 41 -10.27 -0.84 -20.74
N VAL A 42 -10.04 -0.17 -19.63
CA VAL A 42 -9.93 -0.75 -18.28
C VAL A 42 -11.29 -0.81 -17.56
N SER A 43 -12.40 -0.77 -18.28
CA SER A 43 -13.74 -0.99 -17.71
C SER A 43 -13.89 -2.32 -16.94
N LYS A 44 -12.92 -3.23 -17.11
CA LYS A 44 -12.86 -4.54 -16.43
C LYS A 44 -11.96 -4.56 -15.18
N ILE A 45 -11.27 -3.46 -14.81
CA ILE A 45 -10.49 -3.45 -13.56
C ILE A 45 -11.44 -3.41 -12.38
N THR A 46 -11.36 -4.45 -11.59
CA THR A 46 -12.13 -4.53 -10.34
C THR A 46 -11.56 -3.56 -9.30
N TRP A 47 -12.41 -3.09 -8.40
CA TRP A 47 -11.99 -2.31 -7.25
C TRP A 47 -10.87 -2.99 -6.44
N LYS A 48 -10.93 -4.30 -6.34
CA LYS A 48 -9.91 -5.13 -5.69
C LYS A 48 -8.56 -5.02 -6.37
N SER A 49 -8.52 -5.11 -7.71
CA SER A 49 -7.26 -5.00 -8.47
C SER A 49 -6.65 -3.61 -8.38
N LEU A 50 -7.48 -2.56 -8.38
CA LEU A 50 -7.01 -1.19 -8.18
C LEU A 50 -6.46 -1.01 -6.75
N ALA A 51 -7.18 -1.50 -5.75
CA ALA A 51 -6.75 -1.47 -4.36
C ALA A 51 -5.42 -2.20 -4.13
N ASP A 52 -5.20 -3.35 -4.77
CA ASP A 52 -3.94 -4.08 -4.69
C ASP A 52 -2.75 -3.28 -5.22
N ARG A 53 -2.93 -2.54 -6.32
CA ARG A 53 -1.87 -1.70 -6.88
C ARG A 53 -1.57 -0.51 -6.00
N VAL A 54 -2.59 0.23 -5.60
CA VAL A 54 -2.45 1.39 -4.69
C VAL A 54 -1.79 0.94 -3.38
N PHE A 55 -2.24 -0.18 -2.81
CA PHE A 55 -1.68 -0.68 -1.57
C PHE A 55 -0.21 -1.12 -1.71
N SER A 56 0.15 -1.76 -2.80
CA SER A 56 1.53 -2.16 -3.06
C SER A 56 2.48 -0.97 -3.14
N GLU A 57 2.06 0.11 -3.78
CA GLU A 57 2.86 1.34 -3.87
C GLU A 57 2.91 2.07 -2.52
N TYR A 58 1.76 2.19 -1.85
CA TYR A 58 1.67 2.75 -0.51
C TYR A 58 2.61 2.04 0.47
N CYS A 59 2.60 0.71 0.51
CA CYS A 59 3.46 -0.06 1.40
C CYS A 59 4.95 0.27 1.19
N ARG A 60 5.42 0.32 -0.05
CA ARG A 60 6.81 0.63 -0.36
C ARG A 60 7.21 2.04 0.04
N LEU A 61 6.34 3.02 -0.19
CA LEU A 61 6.57 4.41 0.21
C LEU A 61 6.44 4.63 1.71
N TYR A 62 5.56 3.88 2.38
CA TYR A 62 5.39 3.95 3.82
C TYR A 62 6.65 3.54 4.59
N TYR A 63 7.35 2.52 4.11
CA TYR A 63 8.60 2.03 4.70
C TYR A 63 9.86 2.68 4.14
N ALA A 64 9.74 3.62 3.20
CA ALA A 64 10.88 4.34 2.67
C ALA A 64 11.44 5.33 3.68
N ASP A 65 12.77 5.38 3.77
CA ASP A 65 13.48 6.39 4.55
C ASP A 65 13.43 7.78 3.85
N GLU A 66 14.06 8.77 4.44
CA GLU A 66 14.14 10.14 3.91
C GLU A 66 14.81 10.23 2.53
N TYR A 67 15.65 9.25 2.18
CA TYR A 67 16.32 9.12 0.88
C TYR A 67 15.60 8.17 -0.09
N TRP A 68 14.35 7.78 0.22
CA TRP A 68 13.49 6.91 -0.60
C TRP A 68 14.01 5.48 -0.76
N TYR A 69 14.85 5.05 0.16
CA TYR A 69 15.29 3.65 0.22
C TYR A 69 14.47 2.87 1.22
N VAL A 70 14.25 1.62 0.89
CA VAL A 70 13.61 0.63 1.77
C VAL A 70 14.57 -0.50 2.07
N LYS A 71 14.41 -1.12 3.23
CA LYS A 71 15.13 -2.33 3.57
C LYS A 71 14.27 -3.55 3.30
N CYS A 72 14.84 -4.55 2.63
CA CYS A 72 14.20 -5.86 2.51
C CYS A 72 13.99 -6.46 3.90
N ILE A 73 12.75 -6.85 4.22
CA ILE A 73 12.39 -7.40 5.56
C ILE A 73 13.22 -8.66 5.89
N THR A 74 13.55 -9.47 4.90
CA THR A 74 14.24 -10.74 5.09
C THR A 74 15.75 -10.61 5.07
N SER A 75 16.35 -10.04 4.04
CA SER A 75 17.80 -9.93 3.88
C SER A 75 18.41 -8.64 4.43
N GLY A 76 17.60 -7.63 4.72
CA GLY A 76 18.09 -6.32 5.15
C GLY A 76 18.73 -5.49 4.02
N VAL A 77 18.78 -5.99 2.79
CA VAL A 77 19.34 -5.26 1.64
C VAL A 77 18.58 -3.96 1.44
N LYS A 78 19.32 -2.86 1.36
CA LYS A 78 18.78 -1.54 1.08
C LYS A 78 18.62 -1.35 -0.43
N MET A 79 17.45 -0.88 -0.86
CA MET A 79 17.14 -0.65 -2.27
C MET A 79 16.20 0.54 -2.43
N PHE A 80 16.26 1.20 -3.58
CA PHE A 80 15.32 2.27 -3.89
C PHE A 80 13.88 1.72 -3.95
N TRP A 81 12.91 2.44 -3.41
CA TRP A 81 11.54 1.97 -3.20
C TRP A 81 10.87 1.36 -4.45
N THR A 82 11.21 1.87 -5.65
CA THR A 82 10.65 1.34 -6.92
C THR A 82 11.16 -0.06 -7.25
N LYS A 83 12.32 -0.46 -6.71
CA LYS A 83 12.92 -1.78 -6.93
C LYS A 83 12.40 -2.83 -5.94
N ALA A 84 11.77 -2.39 -4.86
CA ALA A 84 11.18 -3.29 -3.88
C ALA A 84 9.82 -3.84 -4.35
N GLN A 85 9.49 -5.00 -3.83
CA GLN A 85 8.16 -5.59 -3.96
C GLN A 85 7.43 -5.48 -2.61
N CYS A 86 6.11 -5.30 -2.63
CA CYS A 86 5.28 -5.38 -1.44
C CYS A 86 4.85 -6.84 -1.25
N TRP A 87 5.26 -7.44 -0.14
CA TRP A 87 4.93 -8.82 0.13
C TRP A 87 4.11 -8.99 1.41
N HIS A 88 3.19 -9.95 1.39
CA HIS A 88 2.26 -10.23 2.47
C HIS A 88 2.75 -11.44 3.29
N PHE A 89 2.83 -11.27 4.59
CA PHE A 89 3.12 -12.38 5.51
C PHE A 89 1.96 -13.39 5.53
N ILE A 90 0.75 -12.91 5.79
CA ILE A 90 -0.48 -13.69 5.61
C ILE A 90 -0.99 -13.50 4.19
N SER A 91 -1.31 -14.59 3.52
CA SER A 91 -1.74 -14.59 2.12
C SER A 91 -2.83 -13.56 1.82
N ARG A 92 -2.76 -12.95 0.64
CA ARG A 92 -3.79 -12.05 0.10
C ARG A 92 -5.19 -12.68 -0.02
N ALA A 93 -5.27 -14.01 0.09
CA ALA A 93 -6.56 -14.71 0.15
C ALA A 93 -7.33 -14.37 1.44
N VAL A 94 -6.62 -14.08 2.53
CA VAL A 94 -7.23 -13.68 3.79
C VAL A 94 -7.50 -12.18 3.76
N MET A 95 -8.74 -11.81 3.44
CA MET A 95 -9.13 -10.42 3.19
C MET A 95 -8.87 -9.49 4.37
N ARG A 96 -8.95 -9.97 5.60
CA ARG A 96 -8.66 -9.19 6.82
C ARG A 96 -7.27 -8.57 6.79
N TYR A 97 -6.27 -9.31 6.33
CA TYR A 97 -4.86 -8.89 6.30
C TYR A 97 -4.39 -8.38 4.95
N ARG A 98 -5.24 -8.47 3.90
CA ARG A 98 -4.84 -8.11 2.54
C ARG A 98 -4.34 -6.69 2.39
N TYR A 99 -4.91 -5.76 3.15
CA TYR A 99 -4.58 -4.32 3.09
C TYR A 99 -4.11 -3.80 4.44
N ASP A 100 -3.61 -4.68 5.29
CA ASP A 100 -3.02 -4.33 6.58
C ASP A 100 -1.53 -4.07 6.40
N ILE A 101 -1.08 -2.85 6.76
CA ILE A 101 0.32 -2.45 6.65
C ILE A 101 1.23 -3.29 7.57
N LEU A 102 0.70 -3.78 8.69
CA LEU A 102 1.44 -4.68 9.60
C LEU A 102 1.61 -6.11 9.05
N ASN A 103 0.90 -6.45 7.97
CA ASN A 103 1.02 -7.72 7.27
C ASN A 103 1.93 -7.65 6.05
N CYS A 104 2.35 -6.45 5.64
CA CYS A 104 2.99 -6.24 4.35
C CYS A 104 4.27 -5.41 4.49
N TYR A 105 5.36 -5.92 3.94
CA TYR A 105 6.67 -5.27 4.02
C TYR A 105 7.39 -5.29 2.67
N PRO A 106 8.31 -4.33 2.44
CA PRO A 106 9.18 -4.37 1.28
C PRO A 106 10.08 -5.60 1.29
N GLN A 107 10.18 -6.25 0.14
CA GLN A 107 11.07 -7.40 -0.05
C GLN A 107 11.81 -7.28 -1.38
N SER A 108 13.05 -7.77 -1.45
CA SER A 108 13.82 -7.83 -2.69
C SER A 108 13.21 -8.87 -3.65
N TYR A 109 13.44 -8.71 -4.95
CA TYR A 109 13.03 -9.72 -5.94
C TYR A 109 13.62 -11.09 -5.62
N ARG A 110 14.90 -11.14 -5.26
CA ARG A 110 15.58 -12.39 -4.88
C ARG A 110 14.88 -13.11 -3.74
N ASP A 111 14.63 -12.41 -2.62
CA ASP A 111 13.99 -13.04 -1.46
C ASP A 111 12.56 -13.44 -1.74
N ASN A 112 11.83 -12.62 -2.49
CA ASN A 112 10.44 -12.84 -2.78
C ASN A 112 10.21 -13.96 -3.81
N VAL A 113 10.97 -13.96 -4.91
CA VAL A 113 10.74 -14.85 -6.05
C VAL A 113 11.70 -16.03 -6.05
N GLU A 114 13.02 -15.78 -5.99
CA GLU A 114 14.03 -16.84 -6.14
C GLU A 114 14.11 -17.73 -4.88
N LEU A 115 13.97 -17.14 -3.69
CA LEU A 115 14.01 -17.88 -2.42
C LEU A 115 12.60 -18.25 -1.90
N SER A 116 11.58 -18.24 -2.76
CA SER A 116 10.20 -18.61 -2.40
C SER A 116 9.76 -17.94 -1.10
N TRP A 117 9.88 -16.59 -1.11
CA TRP A 117 9.48 -15.67 -0.01
C TRP A 117 10.43 -15.67 1.19
N ASN A 118 11.40 -16.56 1.24
CA ASN A 118 12.28 -16.73 2.41
C ASN A 118 11.47 -16.77 3.73
N TYR A 119 10.37 -17.55 3.71
CA TYR A 119 9.29 -17.48 4.70
C TYR A 119 9.76 -17.73 6.13
N LYS A 120 10.76 -18.60 6.32
CA LYS A 120 11.31 -18.86 7.64
C LYS A 120 11.93 -17.61 8.26
N VAL A 121 12.76 -16.90 7.49
CA VAL A 121 13.38 -15.65 7.94
C VAL A 121 12.32 -14.56 8.11
N TYR A 122 11.36 -14.50 7.21
CA TYR A 122 10.25 -13.56 7.32
C TYR A 122 9.47 -13.77 8.62
N THR A 123 9.12 -15.01 8.96
CA THR A 123 8.42 -15.33 10.22
C THR A 123 9.19 -14.87 11.44
N LEU A 124 10.50 -15.14 11.50
CA LEU A 124 11.34 -14.66 12.60
C LEU A 124 11.33 -13.13 12.71
N LYS A 125 11.45 -12.42 11.59
CA LYS A 125 11.38 -10.96 11.57
C LYS A 125 10.01 -10.43 12.02
N MET A 126 8.93 -11.10 11.63
CA MET A 126 7.58 -10.74 12.09
C MET A 126 7.45 -10.92 13.60
N ILE A 127 8.01 -12.00 14.16
CA ILE A 127 8.03 -12.24 15.62
C ILE A 127 8.82 -11.16 16.34
N ASP A 128 9.99 -10.78 15.81
CA ASP A 128 10.84 -9.72 16.38
C ASP A 128 10.10 -8.36 16.40
N MET A 129 9.32 -8.06 15.35
CA MET A 129 8.66 -6.77 15.18
C MET A 129 7.30 -6.68 15.86
N LEU A 130 6.51 -7.74 15.82
CA LEU A 130 5.10 -7.75 16.25
C LEU A 130 4.85 -8.62 17.50
N TRP A 131 5.87 -9.24 18.06
CA TRP A 131 5.80 -10.21 19.14
C TRP A 131 5.15 -11.54 18.73
N ARG A 132 5.61 -12.63 19.31
CA ARG A 132 5.15 -13.99 19.02
C ARG A 132 3.62 -14.14 19.08
N ASN A 133 2.99 -13.67 20.14
CA ASN A 133 1.54 -13.81 20.35
C ASN A 133 0.73 -13.13 19.23
N LYS A 134 1.20 -11.98 18.72
CA LYS A 134 0.54 -11.30 17.61
C LYS A 134 0.65 -12.08 16.31
N VAL A 135 1.84 -12.63 16.03
CA VAL A 135 2.08 -13.44 14.83
C VAL A 135 1.28 -14.74 14.87
N GLU A 136 1.25 -15.42 16.01
CA GLU A 136 0.43 -16.62 16.22
C GLU A 136 -1.06 -16.32 16.06
N TYR A 137 -1.53 -15.20 16.60
CA TYR A 137 -2.89 -14.75 16.38
C TYR A 137 -3.19 -14.54 14.88
N MET A 138 -2.31 -13.86 14.15
CA MET A 138 -2.49 -13.62 12.71
C MET A 138 -2.51 -14.93 11.90
N LEU A 139 -1.67 -15.89 12.26
CA LEU A 139 -1.59 -17.20 11.59
C LEU A 139 -2.85 -18.06 11.83
N ASN A 140 -3.45 -17.94 12.99
CA ASN A 140 -4.62 -18.74 13.42
C ASN A 140 -5.96 -18.01 13.16
N ASP A 141 -5.94 -16.72 12.82
CA ASP A 141 -7.14 -15.93 12.61
C ASP A 141 -7.83 -16.33 11.29
N LYS A 142 -8.99 -16.97 11.41
CA LYS A 142 -9.84 -17.36 10.29
C LYS A 142 -11.01 -16.38 10.05
N SER A 143 -10.99 -15.23 10.74
CA SER A 143 -12.06 -14.25 10.58
C SER A 143 -12.06 -13.66 9.17
N THR A 144 -13.26 -13.42 8.65
CA THR A 144 -13.46 -12.79 7.34
C THR A 144 -13.81 -11.32 7.50
N VAL A 145 -13.44 -10.53 6.51
CA VAL A 145 -13.83 -9.13 6.40
C VAL A 145 -14.39 -8.92 5.00
N ASP A 146 -15.66 -8.51 4.96
CA ASP A 146 -16.27 -8.15 3.69
C ASP A 146 -15.83 -6.75 3.25
N TYR A 147 -15.26 -6.70 2.06
CA TYR A 147 -14.92 -5.44 1.41
C TYR A 147 -15.96 -5.14 0.34
N TRP A 148 -16.85 -4.19 0.63
CA TRP A 148 -17.75 -3.63 -0.37
C TRP A 148 -17.11 -2.43 -1.07
N GLN A 149 -17.68 -2.02 -2.18
CA GLN A 149 -17.13 -1.00 -3.06
C GLN A 149 -16.71 0.29 -2.32
N ALA A 150 -17.58 0.85 -1.47
CA ALA A 150 -17.28 2.09 -0.74
C ALA A 150 -16.05 1.98 0.19
N ARG A 151 -15.78 0.79 0.74
CA ARG A 151 -14.59 0.53 1.57
C ARG A 151 -13.32 0.51 0.73
N TYR A 152 -13.37 -0.10 -0.47
CA TYR A 152 -12.26 -0.02 -1.41
C TYR A 152 -11.98 1.42 -1.85
N GLU A 153 -13.02 2.16 -2.21
CA GLU A 153 -12.90 3.56 -2.65
C GLU A 153 -12.22 4.42 -1.59
N LYS A 154 -12.72 4.38 -0.35
CA LYS A 154 -12.13 5.13 0.77
C LYS A 154 -10.65 4.77 0.97
N MET A 155 -10.34 3.49 1.04
CA MET A 155 -8.98 3.00 1.23
C MET A 155 -8.05 3.43 0.08
N ILE A 156 -8.53 3.38 -1.16
CA ILE A 156 -7.78 3.79 -2.34
C ILE A 156 -7.50 5.29 -2.29
N GLN A 157 -8.50 6.13 -2.01
CA GLN A 157 -8.36 7.58 -1.92
C GLN A 157 -7.35 8.01 -0.85
N GLU A 158 -7.49 7.48 0.38
CA GLU A 158 -6.58 7.80 1.50
C GLU A 158 -5.12 7.46 1.16
N ARG A 159 -4.88 6.29 0.56
CA ARG A 159 -3.54 5.85 0.23
C ARG A 159 -2.97 6.51 -1.01
N TYR A 160 -3.80 6.79 -2.00
CA TYR A 160 -3.38 7.53 -3.18
C TYR A 160 -2.97 8.96 -2.83
N LYS A 161 -3.71 9.62 -1.94
CA LYS A 161 -3.33 10.93 -1.40
C LYS A 161 -1.93 10.87 -0.75
N PHE A 162 -1.68 9.90 0.12
CA PHE A 162 -0.35 9.70 0.72
C PHE A 162 0.75 9.50 -0.33
N ILE A 163 0.48 8.70 -1.38
CA ILE A 163 1.43 8.44 -2.47
C ILE A 163 1.77 9.72 -3.21
N THR A 164 0.77 10.54 -3.55
CA THR A 164 0.98 11.81 -4.24
C THR A 164 1.77 12.79 -3.41
N GLU A 165 1.43 12.98 -2.14
CA GLU A 165 2.16 13.83 -1.20
C GLU A 165 3.63 13.41 -1.07
N LYS A 166 3.89 12.10 -0.94
CA LYS A 166 5.24 11.56 -0.88
C LYS A 166 6.03 11.81 -2.17
N LYS A 167 5.42 11.64 -3.34
CA LYS A 167 6.08 11.89 -4.63
C LYS A 167 6.37 13.35 -4.90
N GLU A 168 5.51 14.24 -4.44
CA GLU A 168 5.78 15.67 -4.48
C GLU A 168 7.02 16.03 -3.64
N GLN A 169 7.19 15.41 -2.47
CA GLN A 169 8.39 15.57 -1.65
C GLN A 169 9.65 15.11 -2.40
N ILE A 170 9.61 13.93 -3.07
CA ILE A 170 10.72 13.44 -3.89
C ILE A 170 11.08 14.45 -4.97
N SER A 171 10.07 14.95 -5.69
CA SER A 171 10.28 15.90 -6.80
C SER A 171 10.87 17.23 -6.34
N LYS A 172 10.52 17.70 -5.14
CA LYS A 172 11.10 18.93 -4.57
C LYS A 172 12.58 18.73 -4.20
N MET A 173 12.89 17.64 -3.51
CA MET A 173 14.28 17.32 -3.11
C MET A 173 15.21 17.15 -4.31
N SER A 174 14.74 16.51 -5.40
CA SER A 174 15.57 16.38 -6.61
C SER A 174 15.84 17.73 -7.27
N LYS A 175 14.90 18.67 -7.29
CA LYS A 175 15.11 20.01 -7.84
C LYS A 175 16.05 20.87 -6.99
N GLU A 176 15.96 20.77 -5.67
CA GLU A 176 16.86 21.46 -4.75
C GLU A 176 18.30 20.98 -4.92
N SER A 177 18.51 19.66 -5.07
CA SER A 177 19.84 19.10 -5.32
C SER A 177 20.46 19.53 -6.66
N ASP A 178 19.64 19.65 -7.72
CA ASP A 178 20.09 20.11 -9.02
C ASP A 178 20.49 21.61 -8.98
N THR A 179 19.73 22.42 -8.25
CA THR A 179 20.01 23.87 -8.08
C THR A 179 21.27 24.09 -7.25
N ASP A 180 21.54 23.28 -6.24
CA ASP A 180 22.75 23.36 -5.42
C ASP A 180 24.00 22.99 -6.23
N LEU A 181 23.91 22.02 -7.14
CA LEU A 181 25.01 21.67 -8.05
C LEU A 181 25.31 22.78 -9.05
N GLU A 182 24.30 23.44 -9.62
CA GLU A 182 24.48 24.58 -10.53
C GLU A 182 25.12 25.79 -9.84
N ASN A 183 24.85 25.99 -8.54
CA ASN A 183 25.46 27.10 -7.75
C ASN A 183 26.86 26.79 -7.24
N MET A 184 27.36 25.57 -7.37
CA MET A 184 28.75 25.19 -6.99
C MET A 184 29.75 25.25 -8.14
N GLU A 185 29.34 25.55 -9.38
CA GLU A 185 30.20 25.72 -10.54
C GLU A 185 30.61 27.18 -10.75
N PHE A 186 31.18 27.85 -9.68
CA PHE A 186 31.88 29.14 -9.82
C PHE A 186 33.13 29.19 -8.97
#